data_3d7d3aa6f0f7e80a391564cf21e181a9
#
_entry.id   3d7d3aa6f0f7e80a391564cf21e181a9
#
_cell.length_a   1.000
_cell.length_b   1.000
_cell.length_c   1.000
_cell.angle_alpha   90.00
_cell.angle_beta   90.00
_cell.angle_gamma   90.00
#
_symmetry.space_group_name_H-M   'P 1'
#
loop_
_entity.id
_entity.type
_entity.pdbx_description
1 polymer ?
#
loop_
_entity_poly.entity_id
_entity_poly.type
_entity_poly.pdbx_seq_one_letter_code
_entity_poly.pdbx_strand_id
1 'polypeptide(L)'
;MAKQKISLEVNKKTYQMTIDSDKEEIYRLAERQVNANIAKLKTAFGDSCDIKDCLAITALQLSINNISLKRQNELDSDDMAALDKLSQMMDKHLNRITPRKKSTNNKLSINK
;
A
#
# COMPACT_ATOMS: atom_id res chain seq x y z
N MET A 1 3.28 9.48 -23.07
CA MET A 1 2.64 10.15 -21.95
C MET A 1 3.15 11.56 -21.84
N ALA A 2 2.25 12.48 -21.58
CA ALA A 2 2.64 13.87 -21.46
C ALA A 2 3.32 14.12 -20.12
N LYS A 3 4.32 14.96 -20.13
CA LYS A 3 5.02 15.37 -18.92
C LYS A 3 4.50 16.72 -18.47
N GLN A 4 4.51 16.92 -17.18
CA GLN A 4 3.96 18.12 -16.58
C GLN A 4 4.83 18.53 -15.41
N LYS A 5 5.08 19.83 -15.30
CA LYS A 5 5.80 20.36 -14.13
C LYS A 5 4.78 20.69 -13.06
N ILE A 6 5.06 20.24 -11.84
CA ILE A 6 4.23 20.62 -10.70
C ILE A 6 5.10 21.10 -9.56
N SER A 7 4.50 21.87 -8.68
CA SER A 7 5.12 22.34 -7.47
C SER A 7 4.42 21.71 -6.28
N LEU A 8 5.17 21.05 -5.42
CA LEU A 8 4.66 20.48 -4.21
C LEU A 8 5.24 21.22 -3.03
N GLU A 9 4.41 21.41 -2.02
CA GLU A 9 4.86 22.08 -0.81
C GLU A 9 4.94 21.07 0.32
N VAL A 10 6.15 20.90 0.86
CA VAL A 10 6.36 20.00 2.00
C VAL A 10 7.05 20.79 3.08
N ASN A 11 6.44 20.85 4.25
CA ASN A 11 6.99 21.60 5.38
C ASN A 11 7.26 23.06 5.01
N LYS A 12 6.30 23.66 4.31
CA LYS A 12 6.35 25.06 3.90
C LYS A 12 7.44 25.38 2.90
N LYS A 13 8.06 24.38 2.32
CA LYS A 13 9.07 24.55 1.30
C LYS A 13 8.56 23.99 -0.01
N THR A 14 8.76 24.71 -1.10
CA THR A 14 8.26 24.32 -2.42
C THR A 14 9.29 23.53 -3.19
N TYR A 15 8.87 22.43 -3.76
CA TYR A 15 9.72 21.58 -4.59
C TYR A 15 9.06 21.44 -5.95
N GLN A 16 9.84 21.66 -7.00
CA GLN A 16 9.35 21.50 -8.36
C GLN A 16 9.81 20.18 -8.90
N MET A 17 8.92 19.51 -9.63
CA MET A 17 9.28 18.23 -10.24
C MET A 17 8.48 18.04 -11.51
N THR A 18 9.01 17.20 -12.37
CA THR A 18 8.35 16.83 -13.63
C THR A 18 7.79 15.43 -13.47
N ILE A 19 6.52 15.28 -13.74
CA ILE A 19 5.83 14.01 -13.58
C ILE A 19 5.01 13.71 -14.83
N ASP A 20 4.53 12.48 -14.93
CA ASP A 20 3.52 12.15 -15.92
C ASP A 20 2.21 12.81 -15.51
N SER A 21 1.55 13.47 -16.45
CA SER A 21 0.37 14.27 -16.12
C SER A 21 -0.77 13.43 -15.54
N ASP A 22 -0.85 12.17 -15.85
CA ASP A 22 -1.88 11.30 -15.29
C ASP A 22 -1.62 10.92 -13.85
N LYS A 23 -0.49 11.32 -13.28
CA LYS A 23 -0.15 11.00 -11.90
C LYS A 23 -0.26 12.17 -10.94
N GLU A 24 -0.75 13.29 -11.43
CA GLU A 24 -0.81 14.49 -10.60
C GLU A 24 -1.64 14.27 -9.34
N GLU A 25 -2.75 13.59 -9.45
CA GLU A 25 -3.61 13.34 -8.29
C GLU A 25 -2.87 12.57 -7.19
N ILE A 26 -2.10 11.56 -7.58
CA ILE A 26 -1.33 10.78 -6.63
C ILE A 26 -0.31 11.64 -5.92
N TYR A 27 0.37 12.50 -6.66
CA TYR A 27 1.38 13.39 -6.08
C TYR A 27 0.74 14.40 -5.12
N ARG A 28 -0.44 14.92 -5.47
CA ARG A 28 -1.15 15.85 -4.57
C ARG A 28 -1.60 15.16 -3.30
N LEU A 29 -2.06 13.92 -3.40
CA LEU A 29 -2.45 13.15 -2.22
C LEU A 29 -1.24 12.86 -1.34
N ALA A 30 -0.11 12.54 -1.94
CA ALA A 30 1.12 12.28 -1.20
C ALA A 30 1.58 13.55 -0.47
N GLU A 31 1.48 14.70 -1.14
CA GLU A 31 1.82 15.97 -0.53
C GLU A 31 1.00 16.21 0.74
N ARG A 32 -0.30 15.98 0.65
CA ARG A 32 -1.18 16.17 1.81
C ARG A 32 -0.87 15.17 2.91
N GLN A 33 -0.59 13.94 2.55
CA GLN A 33 -0.30 12.90 3.53
C GLN A 33 0.97 13.19 4.31
N VAL A 34 2.03 13.62 3.62
CA VAL A 34 3.29 13.94 4.27
C VAL A 34 3.10 15.11 5.24
N ASN A 35 2.45 16.17 4.76
CA ASN A 35 2.25 17.35 5.61
C ASN A 35 1.35 17.05 6.80
N ALA A 36 0.34 16.20 6.62
CA ALA A 36 -0.53 15.80 7.72
C ALA A 36 0.25 15.01 8.77
N ASN A 37 1.14 14.12 8.34
CA ASN A 37 1.97 13.36 9.27
C ASN A 37 2.92 14.25 10.06
N ILE A 38 3.51 15.23 9.39
CA ILE A 38 4.40 16.18 10.06
C ILE A 38 3.63 16.96 11.12
N ALA A 39 2.44 17.43 10.76
CA ALA A 39 1.61 18.18 11.69
C ALA A 39 1.20 17.33 12.89
N LYS A 40 0.89 16.07 12.65
CA LYS A 40 0.49 15.14 13.70
C LYS A 40 1.64 14.91 14.68
N LEU A 41 2.85 14.75 14.17
CA LEU A 41 4.01 14.54 15.01
C LEU A 41 4.35 15.78 15.82
N LYS A 42 4.22 16.95 15.22
CA LYS A 42 4.44 18.20 15.95
C LYS A 42 3.43 18.38 17.07
N THR A 43 2.17 17.99 16.82
CA THR A 43 1.15 18.07 17.86
C THR A 43 1.44 17.08 18.99
N ALA A 44 1.88 15.87 18.65
CA ALA A 44 2.12 14.83 19.65
C ALA A 44 3.35 15.09 20.49
N PHE A 45 4.42 15.59 19.89
CA PHE A 45 5.70 15.71 20.57
C PHE A 45 6.12 17.16 20.88
N GLY A 46 5.40 18.11 20.33
CA GLY A 46 5.67 19.53 20.59
C GLY A 46 7.07 19.92 20.15
N ASP A 47 7.70 20.78 20.95
CA ASP A 47 9.01 21.30 20.62
C ASP A 47 10.13 20.29 20.76
N SER A 48 9.86 19.14 21.38
CA SER A 48 10.89 18.13 21.55
C SER A 48 11.16 17.36 20.24
N CYS A 49 10.31 17.54 19.24
CA CYS A 49 10.49 16.90 17.94
C CYS A 49 10.78 17.98 16.90
N ASP A 50 12.05 18.16 16.53
CA ASP A 50 12.36 19.16 15.53
C ASP A 50 11.94 18.66 14.16
N ILE A 51 12.04 19.54 13.16
CA ILE A 51 11.54 19.21 11.82
C ILE A 51 12.29 18.04 11.18
N LYS A 52 13.58 17.94 11.45
CA LYS A 52 14.35 16.83 10.91
C LYS A 52 13.87 15.50 11.46
N ASP A 53 13.59 15.48 12.76
CA ASP A 53 13.06 14.28 13.40
C ASP A 53 11.68 13.94 12.89
N CYS A 54 10.82 14.95 12.71
CA CYS A 54 9.49 14.74 12.17
C CYS A 54 9.56 14.15 10.77
N LEU A 55 10.44 14.67 9.94
CA LEU A 55 10.61 14.16 8.58
C LEU A 55 11.14 12.73 8.59
N ALA A 56 12.10 12.45 9.45
CA ALA A 56 12.68 11.11 9.54
C ALA A 56 11.63 10.09 10.00
N ILE A 57 10.85 10.44 11.01
CA ILE A 57 9.80 9.55 11.53
C ILE A 57 8.72 9.37 10.47
N THR A 58 8.33 10.44 9.79
CA THR A 58 7.34 10.36 8.73
C THR A 58 7.81 9.42 7.62
N ALA A 59 9.06 9.56 7.20
CA ALA A 59 9.61 8.69 6.16
C ALA A 59 9.61 7.23 6.61
N LEU A 60 9.98 6.99 7.87
CA LEU A 60 9.98 5.65 8.41
C LEU A 60 8.58 5.06 8.46
N GLN A 61 7.60 5.83 8.92
CA GLN A 61 6.22 5.37 8.98
C GLN A 61 5.67 5.05 7.61
N LEU A 62 5.93 5.92 6.64
CA LEU A 62 5.45 5.69 5.27
C LEU A 62 6.12 4.47 4.67
N SER A 63 7.40 4.27 4.96
CA SER A 63 8.10 3.09 4.48
C SER A 63 7.55 1.80 5.10
N ILE A 64 7.27 1.84 6.39
CA ILE A 64 6.66 0.69 7.08
C ILE A 64 5.31 0.35 6.45
N ASN A 65 4.49 1.38 6.24
CA ASN A 65 3.18 1.17 5.63
C ASN A 65 3.30 0.62 4.22
N ASN A 66 4.25 1.13 3.46
CA ASN A 66 4.47 0.67 2.10
C ASN A 66 4.88 -0.80 2.07
N ILE A 67 5.80 -1.19 2.94
CA ILE A 67 6.24 -2.57 3.02
C ILE A 67 5.11 -3.48 3.48
N SER A 68 4.32 -3.03 4.45
CA SER A 68 3.19 -3.81 4.95
C SER A 68 2.15 -4.05 3.87
N LEU A 69 1.83 -3.01 3.10
CA LEU A 69 0.88 -3.13 2.00
C LEU A 69 1.41 -4.05 0.91
N LYS A 70 2.69 -3.93 0.62
CA LYS A 70 3.32 -4.75 -0.39
C LYS A 70 3.29 -6.22 0.00
N ARG A 71 3.58 -6.52 1.26
CA ARG A 71 3.53 -7.89 1.76
C ARG A 71 2.11 -8.43 1.75
N GLN A 72 1.16 -7.61 2.10
CA GLN A 72 -0.24 -8.00 2.07
C GLN A 72 -0.68 -8.33 0.66
N ASN A 73 -0.30 -7.51 -0.31
CA ASN A 73 -0.62 -7.76 -1.71
C ASN A 73 0.03 -9.04 -2.22
N GLU A 74 1.25 -9.30 -1.80
CA GLU A 74 1.94 -10.53 -2.18
C GLU A 74 1.26 -11.75 -1.60
N LEU A 75 0.85 -11.67 -0.33
CA LEU A 75 0.14 -12.77 0.30
C LEU A 75 -1.20 -13.01 -0.37
N ASP A 76 -1.93 -11.95 -0.67
CA ASP A 76 -3.21 -12.08 -1.36
C ASP A 76 -3.01 -12.72 -2.73
N SER A 77 -1.98 -12.33 -3.43
CA SER A 77 -1.66 -12.87 -4.74
C SER A 77 -1.30 -14.36 -4.65
N ASP A 78 -0.48 -14.71 -3.66
CA ASP A 78 -0.10 -16.10 -3.42
C ASP A 78 -1.30 -16.94 -3.03
N ASP A 79 -2.18 -16.41 -2.20
CA ASP A 79 -3.40 -17.09 -1.80
C ASP A 79 -4.30 -17.33 -2.99
N MET A 80 -4.44 -16.36 -3.87
CA MET A 80 -5.25 -16.51 -5.06
C MET A 80 -4.68 -17.57 -5.99
N ALA A 81 -3.37 -17.58 -6.15
CA ALA A 81 -2.70 -18.57 -6.99
C ALA A 81 -2.87 -19.97 -6.40
N ALA A 82 -2.78 -20.10 -5.10
CA ALA A 82 -2.96 -21.37 -4.42
C ALA A 82 -4.39 -21.87 -4.56
N LEU A 83 -5.36 -20.96 -4.46
CA LEU A 83 -6.77 -21.31 -4.62
C LEU A 83 -7.06 -21.76 -6.04
N ASP A 84 -6.50 -21.08 -7.04
CA ASP A 84 -6.66 -21.46 -8.43
C ASP A 84 -6.12 -22.88 -8.66
N LYS A 85 -4.93 -23.13 -8.14
CA LYS A 85 -4.29 -24.42 -8.28
C LYS A 85 -5.14 -25.53 -7.65
N LEU A 86 -5.62 -25.26 -6.45
CA LEU A 86 -6.47 -26.21 -5.74
C LEU A 86 -7.76 -26.47 -6.51
N SER A 87 -8.35 -25.41 -7.05
CA SER A 87 -9.57 -25.53 -7.83
C SER A 87 -9.36 -26.42 -9.04
N GLN A 88 -8.24 -26.25 -9.74
CA GLN A 88 -7.91 -27.09 -10.90
C GLN A 88 -7.75 -28.56 -10.50
N MET A 89 -7.10 -28.80 -9.39
CA MET A 89 -6.92 -30.16 -8.89
C MET A 89 -8.26 -30.80 -8.54
N MET A 90 -9.12 -30.03 -7.91
CA MET A 90 -10.45 -30.52 -7.54
C MET A 90 -11.30 -30.82 -8.76
N ASP A 91 -11.20 -29.99 -9.80
CA ASP A 91 -11.93 -30.23 -11.03
C ASP A 91 -11.51 -31.55 -11.66
N LYS A 92 -10.24 -31.86 -11.63
CA LYS A 92 -9.75 -33.13 -12.14
C LYS A 92 -10.32 -34.30 -11.36
N HIS A 93 -10.42 -34.17 -10.06
CA HIS A 93 -11.00 -35.21 -9.24
C HIS A 93 -12.49 -35.37 -9.47
N LEU A 94 -13.19 -34.26 -9.64
CA LEU A 94 -14.62 -34.26 -9.86
C LEU A 94 -15.00 -34.95 -11.15
N ASN A 95 -14.11 -34.97 -12.11
CA ASN A 95 -14.35 -35.68 -13.37
C ASN A 95 -14.31 -37.20 -13.20
N ARG A 96 -13.73 -37.68 -12.11
CA ARG A 96 -13.54 -39.11 -11.91
C ARG A 96 -14.35 -39.69 -10.77
N ILE A 97 -14.73 -38.84 -9.82
CA ILE A 97 -15.50 -39.32 -8.66
C ILE A 97 -16.68 -38.39 -8.47
N THR A 98 -17.51 -38.77 -7.52
CA THR A 98 -18.68 -37.97 -7.21
C THR A 98 -18.27 -36.58 -6.79
N PRO A 99 -18.87 -35.57 -7.38
CA PRO A 99 -18.55 -34.20 -6.99
C PRO A 99 -18.92 -33.94 -5.55
N ARG A 100 -18.11 -33.15 -4.90
CA ARG A 100 -18.42 -32.73 -3.55
C ARG A 100 -18.18 -31.23 -3.42
N LYS A 101 -18.82 -30.67 -2.41
CA LYS A 101 -18.80 -29.28 -2.20
C LYS A 101 -17.40 -28.79 -1.87
N LYS A 102 -16.99 -27.72 -2.49
CA LYS A 102 -15.71 -27.10 -2.25
C LYS A 102 -15.73 -26.40 -0.92
N SER A 103 -14.78 -26.71 -0.03
CA SER A 103 -14.65 -25.98 1.19
C SER A 103 -13.80 -24.74 0.94
N THR A 104 -14.17 -23.78 1.52
CA THR A 104 -13.35 -22.61 1.33
C THR A 104 -12.47 -22.38 2.51
N ASN A 105 -12.46 -22.13 2.56
CA ASN A 105 -11.86 -21.75 3.32
C ASN A 105 -11.35 -21.15 3.89
N ASN A 106 -11.62 -20.93 4.00
CA ASN A 106 -11.09 -20.52 4.46
C ASN A 106 -10.37 -20.46 5.01
N LYS A 107 -10.50 -20.49 5.28
CA LYS A 107 -9.76 -20.32 5.77
C LYS A 107 -8.69 -20.37 5.79
N LEU A 108 -8.66 -20.52 5.73
CA LEU A 108 -7.59 -20.55 5.51
C LEU A 108 -6.85 -19.74 5.49
N SER A 109 -6.92 -19.56 5.63
CA SER A 109 -6.36 -18.87 5.64
C SER A 109 -6.16 -17.99 5.60
N ILE A 110 -6.63 -17.66 5.58
CA ILE A 110 -6.52 -16.80 5.39
C ILE A 110 -6.53 -15.88 5.89
N ASN A 111 -6.64 -15.48 6.18
CA ASN A 111 -6.61 -14.65 6.52
C ASN A 111 -6.63 -13.93 7.03
N LYS A 112 -7.03 -13.66 7.17
CA LYS A 112 -7.06 -12.94 7.52
C LYS A 112 -6.77 -12.49 8.36
#